data_9efe702d8d3b586411cfcc113167e916
#
_entry.id   9efe702d8d3b586411cfcc113167e916
#
_cell.length_a   1.000
_cell.length_b   1.000
_cell.length_c   1.000
_cell.angle_alpha   90.00
_cell.angle_beta   90.00
_cell.angle_gamma   90.00
#
_symmetry.space_group_name_H-M   'P 1'
#
loop_
_entity.id
_entity.type
_entity.pdbx_description
1 polymer ?
#
loop_
_entity_poly.entity_id
_entity_poly.type
_entity_poly.pdbx_seq_one_letter_code
_entity_poly.pdbx_strand_id
1 'polypeptide(L)'
;RQSLRQTRWTQRFSRTGWSRQLPHDHHDHSHDHLSPSGHPYRQDQDAPLTYHQQMEIAVRKLLVEKGVTDKAEIAEQITVMDNRSPAMGAAVVARAWTDPEFKARLLADGSAACAEMGVPVEAMKLIVVENTQDTHNVVVCTLCSCYPRNLLGLPPDWYKQREYRSRAVREPRKVLAEFGLNLPDDVRVQVHDSTADMRYLVLPIRPEGTEGWSADQLAEIVGRDSMIGVAGPQV
;
A
#
# COMPACT_ATOMS: atom_id res chain seq x y z
N ARG A 1 -1.01 -18.61 1.17
CA ARG A 1 -0.98 -18.32 2.63
C ARG A 1 -1.03 -16.80 2.93
N GLN A 2 -0.58 -15.93 2.01
CA GLN A 2 -0.67 -14.46 2.17
C GLN A 2 -2.11 -13.93 2.13
N SER A 3 -2.98 -14.49 1.29
CA SER A 3 -4.38 -14.03 1.18
C SER A 3 -5.18 -14.24 2.47
N LEU A 4 -4.86 -15.28 3.25
CA LEU A 4 -5.55 -15.60 4.49
C LEU A 4 -5.16 -14.68 5.67
N ARG A 5 -3.96 -14.09 5.66
CA ARG A 5 -3.52 -13.17 6.72
C ARG A 5 -4.06 -11.76 6.52
N GLN A 6 -4.12 -11.29 5.27
CA GLN A 6 -4.75 -10.02 4.94
C GLN A 6 -6.26 -10.03 5.23
N THR A 7 -6.94 -11.16 4.92
CA THR A 7 -8.36 -11.36 5.24
C THR A 7 -8.63 -11.33 6.74
N ARG A 8 -7.70 -11.84 7.56
CA ARG A 8 -7.87 -11.88 9.02
C ARG A 8 -7.74 -10.50 9.67
N TRP A 9 -6.88 -9.64 9.13
CA TRP A 9 -6.71 -8.28 9.61
C TRP A 9 -7.92 -7.41 9.24
N THR A 10 -8.36 -7.46 7.99
CA THR A 10 -9.59 -6.79 7.54
C THR A 10 -10.83 -7.26 8.31
N GLN A 11 -10.94 -8.55 8.62
CA GLN A 11 -12.05 -9.10 9.40
C GLN A 11 -12.02 -8.67 10.88
N ARG A 12 -10.83 -8.46 11.47
CA ARG A 12 -10.73 -8.04 12.87
C ARG A 12 -11.14 -6.58 13.06
N PHE A 13 -10.80 -5.70 12.12
CA PHE A 13 -11.23 -4.29 12.16
C PHE A 13 -12.70 -4.07 11.78
N SER A 14 -13.30 -4.95 11.00
CA SER A 14 -14.73 -4.92 10.71
C SER A 14 -15.60 -5.39 11.88
N ARG A 15 -15.03 -6.12 12.87
CA ARG A 15 -15.76 -6.63 14.03
C ARG A 15 -15.79 -5.70 15.25
N THR A 16 -14.99 -4.64 15.29
CA THR A 16 -15.06 -3.63 16.35
C THR A 16 -16.16 -2.62 16.00
N GLY A 17 -17.37 -3.04 16.20
CA GLY A 17 -18.68 -2.44 16.14
C GLY A 17 -18.78 -0.92 16.16
N TRP A 18 -18.68 -0.28 14.99
CA TRP A 18 -19.21 1.05 14.77
C TRP A 18 -20.01 1.12 13.46
N SER A 19 -20.82 0.10 13.19
CA SER A 19 -21.94 0.21 12.27
C SER A 19 -23.20 0.39 13.12
N ARG A 20 -23.73 1.60 13.18
CA ARG A 20 -25.13 1.77 13.59
C ARG A 20 -25.96 0.99 12.55
N GLN A 21 -26.41 -0.18 12.95
CA GLN A 21 -27.43 -0.92 12.20
C GLN A 21 -28.70 -0.10 12.22
N LEU A 22 -29.06 0.41 11.07
CA LEU A 22 -30.45 0.71 10.79
C LEU A 22 -31.17 -0.65 10.63
N PRO A 23 -32.38 -0.82 11.14
CA PRO A 23 -33.09 -2.07 11.00
C PRO A 23 -33.45 -2.26 9.52
N HIS A 24 -32.80 -3.23 8.89
CA HIS A 24 -33.23 -3.76 7.60
C HIS A 24 -34.05 -5.01 7.85
N ASP A 25 -35.30 -5.01 7.43
CA ASP A 25 -36.15 -6.19 7.36
C ASP A 25 -35.44 -7.27 6.54
N HIS A 26 -35.13 -8.37 7.20
CA HIS A 26 -34.59 -9.56 6.56
C HIS A 26 -35.73 -10.29 5.82
N HIS A 27 -35.83 -10.09 4.52
CA HIS A 27 -36.41 -11.10 3.66
C HIS A 27 -35.29 -12.07 3.27
N ASP A 28 -35.27 -13.20 3.95
CA ASP A 28 -34.46 -14.37 3.64
C ASP A 28 -34.89 -14.94 2.28
N HIS A 29 -34.14 -14.68 1.23
CA HIS A 29 -34.23 -15.37 -0.06
C HIS A 29 -32.88 -16.01 -0.34
N SER A 30 -32.64 -17.16 0.30
CA SER A 30 -31.58 -18.08 -0.09
C SER A 30 -31.90 -18.71 -1.47
N HIS A 31 -31.49 -18.03 -2.53
CA HIS A 31 -31.40 -18.64 -3.85
C HIS A 31 -29.94 -18.66 -4.26
N ASP A 32 -29.31 -19.84 -4.12
CA ASP A 32 -28.04 -20.20 -4.74
C ASP A 32 -28.22 -20.18 -6.27
N HIS A 33 -28.09 -19.00 -6.87
CA HIS A 33 -28.04 -18.88 -8.32
C HIS A 33 -26.58 -18.78 -8.76
N LEU A 34 -26.01 -19.95 -9.11
CA LEU A 34 -24.79 -19.98 -9.91
C LEU A 34 -25.14 -19.63 -11.36
N SER A 35 -24.33 -18.77 -11.99
CA SER A 35 -24.41 -18.56 -13.43
C SER A 35 -24.17 -19.89 -14.17
N PRO A 36 -24.60 -20.03 -15.44
CA PRO A 36 -24.31 -21.23 -16.24
C PRO A 36 -22.82 -21.58 -16.36
N SER A 37 -21.92 -20.63 -16.06
CA SER A 37 -20.47 -20.80 -16.00
C SER A 37 -19.92 -21.19 -14.62
N GLY A 38 -20.80 -21.42 -13.62
CA GLY A 38 -20.39 -21.81 -12.26
C GLY A 38 -19.79 -20.71 -11.39
N HIS A 39 -19.80 -19.45 -11.86
CA HIS A 39 -19.36 -18.31 -11.07
C HIS A 39 -20.48 -17.78 -10.17
N PRO A 40 -20.18 -17.39 -8.92
CA PRO A 40 -21.20 -16.76 -8.09
C PRO A 40 -21.72 -15.50 -8.79
N TYR A 41 -23.04 -15.38 -8.88
CA TYR A 41 -23.70 -14.20 -9.43
C TYR A 41 -23.26 -12.98 -8.61
N ARG A 42 -22.56 -12.03 -9.21
CA ARG A 42 -22.47 -10.69 -8.64
C ARG A 42 -23.85 -10.07 -8.84
N GLN A 43 -24.52 -9.75 -7.74
CA GLN A 43 -25.69 -8.89 -7.83
C GLN A 43 -25.28 -7.64 -8.62
N ASP A 44 -25.98 -7.36 -9.69
CA ASP A 44 -25.87 -6.06 -10.36
C ASP A 44 -26.11 -5.00 -9.29
N GLN A 45 -25.09 -4.19 -9.04
CA GLN A 45 -25.21 -3.12 -8.06
C GLN A 45 -25.93 -1.96 -8.72
N ASP A 46 -27.22 -2.13 -8.92
CA ASP A 46 -28.14 -1.05 -9.35
C ASP A 46 -28.42 -0.05 -8.21
N ALA A 47 -27.56 0.01 -7.22
CA ALA A 47 -27.66 1.03 -6.20
C ALA A 47 -27.53 2.41 -6.86
N PRO A 48 -28.40 3.36 -6.54
CA PRO A 48 -28.31 4.71 -7.09
C PRO A 48 -26.94 5.29 -6.77
N LEU A 49 -26.36 5.98 -7.77
CA LEU A 49 -25.05 6.62 -7.62
C LEU A 49 -25.04 7.51 -6.38
N THR A 50 -24.01 7.38 -5.59
CA THR A 50 -23.77 8.28 -4.45
C THR A 50 -23.55 9.70 -4.94
N TYR A 51 -23.75 10.68 -4.07
CA TYR A 51 -23.48 12.10 -4.38
C TYR A 51 -22.07 12.31 -4.95
N HIS A 52 -21.05 11.67 -4.38
CA HIS A 52 -19.69 11.81 -4.85
C HIS A 52 -19.45 11.19 -6.24
N GLN A 53 -20.08 10.08 -6.55
CA GLN A 53 -20.04 9.48 -7.89
C GLN A 53 -20.73 10.37 -8.93
N GLN A 54 -21.89 10.95 -8.59
CA GLN A 54 -22.58 11.91 -9.47
C GLN A 54 -21.74 13.17 -9.70
N MET A 55 -21.09 13.68 -8.65
CA MET A 55 -20.19 14.84 -8.75
C MET A 55 -18.97 14.54 -9.59
N GLU A 56 -18.35 13.34 -9.46
CA GLU A 56 -17.23 12.91 -10.30
C GLU A 56 -17.63 12.93 -11.78
N ILE A 57 -18.75 12.31 -12.12
CA ILE A 57 -19.26 12.25 -13.50
C ILE A 57 -19.53 13.66 -14.04
N ALA A 58 -20.15 14.54 -13.25
CA ALA A 58 -20.48 15.90 -13.66
C ALA A 58 -19.22 16.75 -13.88
N VAL A 59 -18.25 16.69 -12.96
CA VAL A 59 -16.99 17.43 -13.06
C VAL A 59 -16.18 16.95 -14.25
N ARG A 60 -16.03 15.63 -14.41
CA ARG A 60 -15.32 15.03 -15.56
C ARG A 60 -15.92 15.45 -16.88
N LYS A 61 -17.25 15.38 -17.01
CA LYS A 61 -17.97 15.83 -18.21
C LYS A 61 -17.71 17.30 -18.50
N LEU A 62 -17.79 18.17 -17.49
CA LEU A 62 -17.55 19.60 -17.62
C LEU A 62 -16.11 19.92 -18.04
N LEU A 63 -15.10 19.21 -17.50
CA LEU A 63 -13.71 19.39 -17.88
C LEU A 63 -13.46 19.03 -19.35
N VAL A 64 -14.08 17.93 -19.81
CA VAL A 64 -14.02 17.53 -21.24
C VAL A 64 -14.73 18.54 -22.12
N GLU A 65 -15.94 19.01 -21.75
CA GLU A 65 -16.69 20.03 -22.53
C GLU A 65 -15.93 21.36 -22.62
N LYS A 66 -15.16 21.72 -21.57
CA LYS A 66 -14.33 22.93 -21.56
C LYS A 66 -12.97 22.77 -22.26
N GLY A 67 -12.65 21.57 -22.74
CA GLY A 67 -11.36 21.28 -23.38
C GLY A 67 -10.17 21.37 -22.44
N VAL A 68 -10.38 21.20 -21.12
CA VAL A 68 -9.29 21.13 -20.12
C VAL A 68 -8.57 19.78 -20.21
N THR A 69 -9.31 18.72 -20.56
CA THR A 69 -8.81 17.36 -20.79
C THR A 69 -9.74 16.66 -21.78
N ASP A 70 -9.36 15.49 -22.26
CA ASP A 70 -10.20 14.65 -23.08
C ASP A 70 -10.36 13.24 -22.50
N LYS A 71 -11.24 12.44 -23.10
CA LYS A 71 -11.53 11.08 -22.62
C LYS A 71 -10.34 10.14 -22.76
N ALA A 72 -9.48 10.34 -23.77
CA ALA A 72 -8.32 9.51 -24.01
C ALA A 72 -7.23 9.78 -22.96
N GLU A 73 -6.96 11.06 -22.68
CA GLU A 73 -6.05 11.46 -21.60
C GLU A 73 -6.47 10.92 -20.23
N ILE A 74 -7.78 10.99 -19.90
CA ILE A 74 -8.30 10.43 -18.64
C ILE A 74 -8.08 8.91 -18.60
N ALA A 75 -8.41 8.20 -19.69
CA ALA A 75 -8.25 6.74 -19.75
C ALA A 75 -6.78 6.34 -19.65
N GLU A 76 -5.87 7.08 -20.29
CA GLU A 76 -4.43 6.87 -20.18
C GLU A 76 -3.95 7.05 -18.74
N GLN A 77 -4.35 8.12 -18.06
CA GLN A 77 -3.97 8.36 -16.66
C GLN A 77 -4.52 7.27 -15.71
N ILE A 78 -5.73 6.78 -15.93
CA ILE A 78 -6.28 5.65 -15.18
C ILE A 78 -5.40 4.41 -15.42
N THR A 79 -5.07 4.09 -16.66
CA THR A 79 -4.21 2.94 -17.02
C THR A 79 -2.82 3.06 -16.38
N VAL A 80 -2.22 4.25 -16.41
CA VAL A 80 -0.93 4.51 -15.75
C VAL A 80 -1.02 4.27 -14.24
N MET A 81 -2.12 4.69 -13.62
CA MET A 81 -2.32 4.47 -12.17
C MET A 81 -2.55 3.00 -11.84
N ASP A 82 -3.34 2.29 -12.63
CA ASP A 82 -3.67 0.88 -12.42
C ASP A 82 -2.45 -0.04 -12.64
N ASN A 83 -1.53 0.35 -13.53
CA ASN A 83 -0.29 -0.38 -13.79
C ASN A 83 0.78 -0.17 -12.71
N ARG A 84 0.60 0.75 -11.78
CA ARG A 84 1.53 0.94 -10.66
C ARG A 84 1.43 -0.24 -9.70
N SER A 85 2.57 -0.87 -9.44
CA SER A 85 2.67 -2.03 -8.57
C SER A 85 3.84 -1.89 -7.58
N PRO A 86 3.93 -2.73 -6.55
CA PRO A 86 5.09 -2.76 -5.65
C PRO A 86 6.41 -3.19 -6.30
N ALA A 87 6.37 -3.74 -7.52
CA ALA A 87 7.55 -4.24 -8.21
C ALA A 87 8.64 -3.17 -8.42
N MET A 88 8.24 -1.91 -8.64
CA MET A 88 9.24 -0.82 -8.78
C MET A 88 9.99 -0.58 -7.47
N GLY A 89 9.29 -0.54 -6.35
CA GLY A 89 9.93 -0.44 -5.03
C GLY A 89 10.77 -1.65 -4.71
N ALA A 90 10.31 -2.86 -5.06
CA ALA A 90 11.07 -4.09 -4.88
C ALA A 90 12.38 -4.08 -5.66
N ALA A 91 12.38 -3.60 -6.90
CA ALA A 91 13.58 -3.44 -7.70
C ALA A 91 14.58 -2.42 -7.09
N VAL A 92 14.07 -1.32 -6.51
CA VAL A 92 14.90 -0.34 -5.78
C VAL A 92 15.55 -0.99 -4.56
N VAL A 93 14.79 -1.75 -3.76
CA VAL A 93 15.30 -2.47 -2.59
C VAL A 93 16.35 -3.51 -3.01
N ALA A 94 16.06 -4.34 -4.01
CA ALA A 94 16.96 -5.37 -4.51
C ALA A 94 18.29 -4.76 -4.99
N ARG A 95 18.26 -3.65 -5.72
CA ARG A 95 19.45 -2.91 -6.12
C ARG A 95 20.21 -2.38 -4.92
N ALA A 96 19.54 -1.80 -3.93
CA ALA A 96 20.21 -1.31 -2.72
C ALA A 96 20.90 -2.43 -1.94
N TRP A 97 20.39 -3.66 -1.98
CA TRP A 97 21.03 -4.82 -1.35
C TRP A 97 22.26 -5.35 -2.09
N THR A 98 22.36 -5.09 -3.40
CA THR A 98 23.42 -5.60 -4.27
C THR A 98 24.46 -4.54 -4.66
N ASP A 99 24.12 -3.27 -4.52
CA ASP A 99 24.96 -2.12 -4.89
C ASP A 99 25.09 -1.15 -3.68
N PRO A 100 26.18 -1.24 -2.89
CA PRO A 100 26.38 -0.38 -1.73
C PRO A 100 26.49 1.11 -2.07
N GLU A 101 27.00 1.46 -3.25
CA GLU A 101 27.09 2.86 -3.69
C GLU A 101 25.71 3.41 -4.01
N PHE A 102 24.87 2.64 -4.70
CA PHE A 102 23.47 3.00 -4.92
C PHE A 102 22.71 3.13 -3.60
N LYS A 103 22.91 2.18 -2.67
CA LYS A 103 22.32 2.23 -1.33
C LYS A 103 22.69 3.52 -0.61
N ALA A 104 23.93 3.94 -0.64
CA ALA A 104 24.37 5.18 -0.01
C ALA A 104 23.67 6.41 -0.62
N ARG A 105 23.54 6.47 -1.95
CA ARG A 105 22.79 7.53 -2.64
C ARG A 105 21.29 7.49 -2.31
N LEU A 106 20.70 6.29 -2.28
CA LEU A 106 19.29 6.08 -1.95
C LEU A 106 18.94 6.59 -0.54
N LEU A 107 19.78 6.33 0.44
CA LEU A 107 19.59 6.81 1.80
C LEU A 107 19.84 8.32 1.94
N ALA A 108 20.73 8.89 1.13
CA ALA A 108 21.01 10.32 1.12
C ALA A 108 19.89 11.14 0.42
N ASP A 109 19.42 10.67 -0.74
CA ASP A 109 18.32 11.26 -1.51
C ASP A 109 17.56 10.18 -2.27
N GLY A 110 16.48 9.73 -1.64
CA GLY A 110 15.62 8.68 -2.21
C GLY A 110 14.95 9.09 -3.53
N SER A 111 14.61 10.37 -3.69
CA SER A 111 13.99 10.87 -4.91
C SER A 111 14.94 10.83 -6.09
N ALA A 112 16.17 11.32 -5.92
CA ALA A 112 17.19 11.31 -6.97
C ALA A 112 17.60 9.88 -7.34
N ALA A 113 17.80 9.00 -6.36
CA ALA A 113 18.18 7.62 -6.60
C ALA A 113 17.08 6.82 -7.32
N CYS A 114 15.81 7.05 -6.99
CA CYS A 114 14.71 6.42 -7.74
C CYS A 114 14.61 6.93 -9.17
N ALA A 115 14.90 8.22 -9.41
CA ALA A 115 14.92 8.78 -10.76
C ALA A 115 16.03 8.14 -11.63
N GLU A 116 17.20 7.76 -11.07
CA GLU A 116 18.23 6.98 -11.77
C GLU A 116 17.70 5.65 -12.32
N MET A 117 16.67 5.08 -11.70
CA MET A 117 16.01 3.84 -12.13
C MET A 117 14.79 4.08 -13.03
N GLY A 118 14.57 5.32 -13.48
CA GLY A 118 13.42 5.67 -14.30
C GLY A 118 12.10 5.73 -13.55
N VAL A 119 12.14 5.80 -12.22
CA VAL A 119 10.94 5.96 -11.38
C VAL A 119 10.86 7.42 -10.93
N PRO A 120 10.07 8.25 -11.61
CA PRO A 120 9.90 9.63 -11.20
C PRO A 120 9.12 9.69 -9.87
N VAL A 121 9.73 10.27 -8.86
CA VAL A 121 9.06 10.62 -7.60
C VAL A 121 8.66 12.08 -7.71
N GLU A 122 7.54 12.30 -8.42
CA GLU A 122 7.09 13.65 -8.77
C GLU A 122 6.67 14.44 -7.53
N ALA A 123 7.02 15.72 -7.51
CA ALA A 123 6.53 16.77 -6.60
C ALA A 123 6.59 16.47 -5.10
N MET A 124 7.21 15.38 -4.67
CA MET A 124 7.34 15.00 -3.25
C MET A 124 8.76 14.52 -2.93
N LYS A 125 9.21 14.76 -1.72
CA LYS A 125 10.47 14.23 -1.23
C LYS A 125 10.27 12.78 -0.77
N LEU A 126 11.01 11.84 -1.36
CA LEU A 126 11.09 10.48 -0.85
C LEU A 126 12.26 10.36 0.12
N ILE A 127 11.97 9.90 1.32
CA ILE A 127 12.95 9.58 2.36
C ILE A 127 12.97 8.08 2.53
N VAL A 128 14.15 7.48 2.34
CA VAL A 128 14.34 6.05 2.57
C VAL A 128 14.96 5.84 3.94
N VAL A 129 14.35 4.96 4.72
CA VAL A 129 14.78 4.62 6.08
C VAL A 129 15.17 3.15 6.14
N GLU A 130 16.37 2.88 6.59
CA GLU A 130 16.92 1.51 6.62
C GLU A 130 16.60 0.81 7.93
N ASN A 131 16.09 -0.42 7.84
CA ASN A 131 16.06 -1.33 8.99
C ASN A 131 17.46 -1.86 9.28
N THR A 132 17.81 -1.86 10.57
CA THR A 132 19.06 -2.43 11.09
C THR A 132 18.74 -3.50 12.14
N GLN A 133 19.77 -4.17 12.64
CA GLN A 133 19.58 -5.15 13.74
C GLN A 133 18.95 -4.50 14.99
N ASP A 134 19.19 -3.21 15.23
CA ASP A 134 18.74 -2.49 16.41
C ASP A 134 17.50 -1.63 16.18
N THR A 135 17.12 -1.41 14.91
CA THR A 135 16.02 -0.47 14.57
C THR A 135 15.14 -1.03 13.46
N HIS A 136 13.85 -1.08 13.75
CA HIS A 136 12.81 -1.41 12.78
C HIS A 136 11.94 -0.19 12.50
N ASN A 137 11.79 0.15 11.23
CA ASN A 137 11.06 1.33 10.78
C ASN A 137 9.66 0.94 10.29
N VAL A 138 8.67 1.77 10.60
CA VAL A 138 7.27 1.61 10.17
C VAL A 138 6.78 2.92 9.59
N VAL A 139 6.09 2.86 8.46
CA VAL A 139 5.52 4.04 7.81
C VAL A 139 4.02 4.12 8.07
N VAL A 140 3.57 5.31 8.38
CA VAL A 140 2.16 5.66 8.56
C VAL A 140 1.87 7.03 7.95
N CYS A 141 0.62 7.36 7.71
CA CYS A 141 0.16 8.74 7.57
C CYS A 141 -0.99 8.96 8.55
N THR A 142 -0.73 9.71 9.61
CA THR A 142 -1.74 9.95 10.66
C THR A 142 -2.88 10.84 10.19
N LEU A 143 -2.62 11.72 9.22
CA LEU A 143 -3.59 12.70 8.74
C LEU A 143 -4.55 12.12 7.68
N CYS A 144 -4.02 11.42 6.68
CA CYS A 144 -4.80 10.92 5.55
C CYS A 144 -4.35 9.53 5.10
N SER A 145 -3.67 9.43 3.96
CA SER A 145 -3.16 8.18 3.40
C SER A 145 -1.95 8.43 2.48
N CYS A 146 -1.09 9.36 2.89
CA CYS A 146 0.13 9.70 2.16
C CYS A 146 1.04 8.49 2.01
N TYR A 147 1.41 8.16 0.78
CA TYR A 147 1.98 6.88 0.41
C TYR A 147 2.79 7.01 -0.89
N PRO A 148 3.94 6.36 -1.04
CA PRO A 148 4.76 6.47 -2.26
C PRO A 148 4.20 5.61 -3.40
N ARG A 149 3.09 6.05 -4.01
CA ARG A 149 2.31 5.29 -5.01
C ARG A 149 3.11 4.90 -6.25
N ASN A 150 4.07 5.71 -6.65
CA ASN A 150 4.91 5.43 -7.83
C ASN A 150 5.80 4.20 -7.62
N LEU A 151 6.14 3.89 -6.37
CA LEU A 151 6.98 2.75 -6.00
C LEU A 151 6.17 1.53 -5.53
N LEU A 152 5.04 1.76 -4.86
CA LEU A 152 4.32 0.71 -4.14
C LEU A 152 2.92 0.43 -4.70
N GLY A 153 2.52 1.11 -5.77
CA GLY A 153 1.17 1.02 -6.32
C GLY A 153 0.12 1.67 -5.41
N LEU A 154 -1.12 1.19 -5.46
CA LEU A 154 -2.19 1.71 -4.60
C LEU A 154 -2.02 1.25 -3.15
N PRO A 155 -2.28 2.13 -2.16
CA PRO A 155 -2.21 1.74 -0.76
C PRO A 155 -3.26 0.68 -0.44
N PRO A 156 -2.93 -0.32 0.40
CA PRO A 156 -3.91 -1.30 0.85
C PRO A 156 -4.98 -0.63 1.72
N ASP A 157 -6.17 -1.23 1.78
CA ASP A 157 -7.29 -0.62 2.49
C ASP A 157 -7.01 -0.41 3.98
N TRP A 158 -6.30 -1.35 4.62
CA TRP A 158 -5.93 -1.22 6.02
C TRP A 158 -5.02 0.00 6.30
N TYR A 159 -4.16 0.41 5.34
CA TYR A 159 -3.27 1.57 5.49
C TYR A 159 -4.06 2.89 5.66
N LYS A 160 -5.25 2.97 5.04
CA LYS A 160 -6.13 4.15 5.11
C LYS A 160 -7.02 4.16 6.36
N GLN A 161 -7.17 3.03 7.05
CA GLN A 161 -8.06 2.91 8.22
C GLN A 161 -7.57 3.75 9.40
N ARG A 162 -8.49 4.39 10.09
CA ARG A 162 -8.18 5.24 11.26
C ARG A 162 -7.51 4.43 12.38
N GLU A 163 -7.89 3.18 12.52
CA GLU A 163 -7.35 2.23 13.50
C GLU A 163 -5.86 2.02 13.29
N TYR A 164 -5.42 1.66 12.07
CA TYR A 164 -4.00 1.55 11.76
C TYR A 164 -3.27 2.86 12.03
N ARG A 165 -3.76 3.96 11.47
CA ARG A 165 -3.13 5.27 11.55
C ARG A 165 -2.92 5.76 12.99
N SER A 166 -3.92 5.55 13.86
CA SER A 166 -3.84 5.98 15.25
C SER A 166 -3.04 5.01 16.14
N ARG A 167 -3.13 3.70 15.87
CA ARG A 167 -2.46 2.67 16.67
C ARG A 167 -1.00 2.50 16.32
N ALA A 168 -0.63 2.64 15.05
CA ALA A 168 0.77 2.55 14.61
C ALA A 168 1.69 3.53 15.38
N VAL A 169 1.19 4.70 15.75
CA VAL A 169 1.95 5.68 16.54
C VAL A 169 1.95 5.37 18.04
N ARG A 170 0.81 4.86 18.59
CA ARG A 170 0.67 4.67 20.04
C ARG A 170 1.17 3.32 20.53
N GLU A 171 1.01 2.27 19.73
CA GLU A 171 1.32 0.89 20.08
C GLU A 171 1.88 0.12 18.87
N PRO A 172 2.98 0.60 18.23
CA PRO A 172 3.47 0.04 16.99
C PRO A 172 3.80 -1.45 17.11
N ARG A 173 4.40 -1.91 18.20
CA ARG A 173 4.74 -3.33 18.37
C ARG A 173 3.52 -4.24 18.37
N LYS A 174 2.40 -3.81 18.96
CA LYS A 174 1.16 -4.59 18.94
C LYS A 174 0.59 -4.65 17.52
N VAL A 175 0.65 -3.54 16.79
CA VAL A 175 0.24 -3.50 15.39
C VAL A 175 1.09 -4.45 14.56
N LEU A 176 2.42 -4.41 14.69
CA LEU A 176 3.33 -5.33 14.00
C LEU A 176 3.05 -6.80 14.31
N ALA A 177 2.81 -7.13 15.57
CA ALA A 177 2.46 -8.49 15.98
C ALA A 177 1.14 -8.98 15.35
N GLU A 178 0.18 -8.10 15.14
CA GLU A 178 -1.08 -8.41 14.45
C GLU A 178 -0.86 -8.70 12.94
N PHE A 179 0.15 -8.08 12.33
CA PHE A 179 0.63 -8.43 10.97
C PHE A 179 1.46 -9.72 10.95
N GLY A 180 1.82 -10.25 12.12
CA GLY A 180 2.62 -11.46 12.28
C GLY A 180 4.13 -11.19 12.39
N LEU A 181 4.52 -9.92 12.54
CA LEU A 181 5.91 -9.52 12.76
C LEU A 181 6.14 -9.31 14.26
N ASN A 182 6.84 -10.27 14.87
CA ASN A 182 7.25 -10.20 16.27
C ASN A 182 8.72 -9.80 16.34
N LEU A 183 8.99 -8.62 16.87
CA LEU A 183 10.35 -8.09 17.02
C LEU A 183 10.86 -8.37 18.44
N PRO A 184 12.16 -8.69 18.61
CA PRO A 184 12.81 -8.74 19.91
C PRO A 184 12.63 -7.42 20.70
N ASP A 185 12.61 -7.49 22.02
CA ASP A 185 12.34 -6.32 22.87
C ASP A 185 13.41 -5.23 22.77
N ASP A 186 14.64 -5.61 22.49
CA ASP A 186 15.80 -4.74 22.32
C ASP A 186 15.82 -4.00 20.97
N VAL A 187 15.05 -4.45 19.97
CA VAL A 187 14.93 -3.74 18.69
C VAL A 187 14.02 -2.52 18.85
N ARG A 188 14.55 -1.34 18.58
CA ARG A 188 13.77 -0.10 18.61
C ARG A 188 12.80 -0.02 17.42
N VAL A 189 11.52 0.24 17.67
CA VAL A 189 10.55 0.53 16.61
C VAL A 189 10.45 2.05 16.42
N GLN A 190 10.75 2.51 15.21
CA GLN A 190 10.64 3.91 14.82
C GLN A 190 9.52 4.10 13.81
N VAL A 191 8.56 4.98 14.12
CA VAL A 191 7.41 5.27 13.27
C VAL A 191 7.65 6.57 12.50
N HIS A 192 7.45 6.51 11.17
CA HIS A 192 7.62 7.65 10.28
C HIS A 192 6.26 8.08 9.75
N ASP A 193 5.89 9.34 9.99
CA ASP A 193 4.62 9.91 9.56
C ASP A 193 4.77 10.61 8.21
N SER A 194 4.24 10.01 7.16
CA SER A 194 4.22 10.60 5.81
C SER A 194 3.28 11.81 5.74
N THR A 195 3.71 12.85 5.06
CA THR A 195 2.93 14.08 4.86
C THR A 195 2.62 14.32 3.38
N ALA A 196 1.97 15.44 3.05
CA ALA A 196 1.73 15.81 1.65
C ALA A 196 3.02 16.00 0.86
N ASP A 197 4.08 16.50 1.50
CA ASP A 197 5.35 16.85 0.85
C ASP A 197 6.42 15.77 1.00
N MET A 198 6.28 14.87 1.98
CA MET A 198 7.25 13.82 2.27
C MET A 198 6.59 12.45 2.27
N ARG A 199 7.27 11.47 1.68
CA ARG A 199 6.91 10.06 1.71
C ARG A 199 8.09 9.26 2.24
N TYR A 200 7.79 8.20 2.95
CA TYR A 200 8.79 7.29 3.47
C TYR A 200 8.71 5.94 2.78
N LEU A 201 9.86 5.33 2.55
CA LEU A 201 10.03 3.95 2.11
C LEU A 201 10.95 3.25 3.10
N VAL A 202 10.56 2.09 3.57
CA VAL A 202 11.45 1.25 4.39
C VAL A 202 12.34 0.43 3.47
N LEU A 203 13.65 0.50 3.69
CA LEU A 203 14.62 -0.45 3.15
C LEU A 203 14.76 -1.59 4.17
N PRO A 204 14.15 -2.76 3.94
CA PRO A 204 14.22 -3.86 4.87
C PRO A 204 15.62 -4.48 4.91
N ILE A 205 15.93 -5.18 5.99
CA ILE A 205 17.17 -5.97 6.09
C ILE A 205 17.12 -7.06 5.01
N ARG A 206 18.25 -7.24 4.31
CA ARG A 206 18.42 -8.36 3.39
C ARG A 206 18.37 -9.67 4.17
N PRO A 207 17.51 -10.62 3.79
CA PRO A 207 17.43 -11.90 4.49
C PRO A 207 18.75 -12.70 4.39
N GLU A 208 19.09 -13.40 5.45
CA GLU A 208 20.17 -14.38 5.44
C GLU A 208 19.89 -15.50 4.45
N GLY A 209 20.92 -16.10 3.86
CA GLY A 209 20.81 -17.15 2.86
C GLY A 209 20.46 -16.67 1.46
N THR A 210 20.42 -15.35 1.24
CA THR A 210 20.19 -14.75 -0.10
C THR A 210 21.49 -14.26 -0.76
N GLU A 211 22.66 -14.61 -0.20
CA GLU A 211 23.97 -14.29 -0.77
C GLU A 211 24.10 -14.94 -2.15
N GLY A 212 24.48 -14.15 -3.14
CA GLY A 212 24.59 -14.63 -4.52
C GLY A 212 23.29 -14.65 -5.34
N TRP A 213 22.15 -14.28 -4.74
CA TRP A 213 20.92 -14.10 -5.50
C TRP A 213 21.03 -12.91 -6.44
N SER A 214 20.44 -13.04 -7.62
CA SER A 214 20.29 -11.93 -8.58
C SER A 214 19.35 -10.85 -8.04
N ALA A 215 19.43 -9.65 -8.61
CA ALA A 215 18.51 -8.57 -8.26
C ALA A 215 17.04 -8.95 -8.52
N ASP A 216 16.77 -9.72 -9.56
CA ASP A 216 15.40 -10.16 -9.88
C ASP A 216 14.87 -11.14 -8.82
N GLN A 217 15.68 -12.13 -8.42
CA GLN A 217 15.32 -13.06 -7.34
C GLN A 217 15.09 -12.32 -6.00
N LEU A 218 15.93 -11.33 -5.70
CA LEU A 218 15.77 -10.51 -4.51
C LEU A 218 14.51 -9.63 -4.58
N ALA A 219 14.16 -9.12 -5.75
CA ALA A 219 12.94 -8.33 -5.92
C ALA A 219 11.66 -9.17 -5.70
N GLU A 220 11.67 -10.47 -6.03
CA GLU A 220 10.52 -11.36 -5.84
C GLU A 220 10.14 -11.56 -4.37
N ILE A 221 11.11 -11.49 -3.45
CA ILE A 221 10.85 -11.64 -2.01
C ILE A 221 10.48 -10.35 -1.30
N VAL A 222 10.56 -9.21 -1.98
CA VAL A 222 10.22 -7.89 -1.43
C VAL A 222 8.78 -7.54 -1.73
N GLY A 223 7.93 -7.66 -0.73
CA GLY A 223 6.54 -7.27 -0.82
C GLY A 223 6.31 -5.80 -0.42
N ARG A 224 5.15 -5.25 -0.79
CA ARG A 224 4.70 -3.92 -0.36
C ARG A 224 4.76 -3.75 1.16
N ASP A 225 4.32 -4.75 1.90
CA ASP A 225 4.20 -4.70 3.35
C ASP A 225 5.58 -4.61 4.04
N SER A 226 6.63 -5.19 3.42
CA SER A 226 8.01 -5.03 3.91
C SER A 226 8.56 -3.62 3.67
N MET A 227 8.12 -2.95 2.60
CA MET A 227 8.50 -1.58 2.29
C MET A 227 7.69 -0.51 3.05
N ILE A 228 6.58 -0.91 3.67
CA ILE A 228 5.85 -0.13 4.69
C ILE A 228 6.42 -0.39 6.08
N GLY A 229 7.08 -1.54 6.28
CA GLY A 229 7.66 -1.96 7.53
C GLY A 229 6.72 -2.75 8.43
N VAL A 230 5.61 -3.30 7.91
CA VAL A 230 4.68 -4.14 8.71
C VAL A 230 4.93 -5.64 8.52
N ALA A 231 5.84 -6.02 7.62
CA ALA A 231 6.28 -7.40 7.42
C ALA A 231 7.77 -7.44 7.07
N GLY A 232 8.40 -8.60 7.19
CA GLY A 232 9.70 -8.88 6.60
C GLY A 232 9.60 -9.30 5.14
N PRO A 233 10.73 -9.32 4.38
CA PRO A 233 10.81 -10.01 3.10
C PRO A 233 10.42 -11.48 3.25
N GLN A 234 9.84 -12.09 2.18
CA GLN A 234 9.31 -13.45 2.22
C GLN A 234 10.24 -14.39 1.43
N VAL A 235 11.14 -15.07 2.12
CA VAL A 235 12.02 -16.11 1.55
C VAL A 235 11.31 -17.44 1.48
#